data_1f3c67cb2b292c4823db919b961ab1b5
#
_entry.id   1f3c67cb2b292c4823db919b961ab1b5
#
_cell.length_a   1.000
_cell.length_b   1.000
_cell.length_c   1.000
_cell.angle_alpha   90.00
_cell.angle_beta   90.00
_cell.angle_gamma   90.00
#
_symmetry.space_group_name_H-M   'P 1'
#
loop_
_entity.id
_entity.type
_entity.pdbx_description
1 polymer ?
#
loop_
_entity_poly.entity_id
_entity_poly.type
_entity_poly.pdbx_seq_one_letter_code
_entity_poly.pdbx_strand_id
1 'polypeptide(L)'
;IYVTPGNHEHWPSILAAPLDERNEIGAVAWIAERIAVLPRGHRFTIGDRSFVSLGGAPSIDRELRVRGVDWWPEEMITDEDVAKVAAGGYADVLLAHDAPDAPWQTGAVARICATDPGGWPHSVRTYAAAGRTLMTEALLAVQPRFYVHGHYHVADRTTLILARGRECTMI
;
A
#
# COMPACT_ATOMS: atom_id res chain seq x y z
N ILE A 1 15.39 9.82 1.32
CA ILE A 1 14.60 8.67 0.87
C ILE A 1 13.31 8.62 1.67
N TYR A 2 12.17 8.53 0.97
CA TYR A 2 10.87 8.31 1.57
C TYR A 2 10.41 6.89 1.28
N VAL A 3 9.94 6.20 2.31
CA VAL A 3 9.57 4.78 2.24
C VAL A 3 8.07 4.65 2.55
N THR A 4 7.30 4.11 1.63
CA THR A 4 5.99 3.54 1.92
C THR A 4 6.24 2.12 2.45
N PRO A 5 5.93 1.81 3.71
CA PRO A 5 6.32 0.53 4.32
C PRO A 5 5.60 -0.66 3.69
N GLY A 6 6.28 -1.80 3.64
CA GLY A 6 5.74 -3.07 3.18
C GLY A 6 5.18 -3.94 4.31
N ASN A 7 5.03 -5.24 4.04
CA ASN A 7 4.55 -6.21 5.03
C ASN A 7 5.69 -6.79 5.90
N HIS A 8 6.92 -6.85 5.39
CA HIS A 8 8.08 -7.41 6.10
C HIS A 8 8.77 -6.42 7.05
N GLU A 9 8.09 -5.35 7.42
CA GLU A 9 8.62 -4.32 8.30
C GLU A 9 8.42 -4.67 9.80
N HIS A 10 9.27 -4.13 10.66
CA HIS A 10 9.04 -4.18 12.10
C HIS A 10 7.97 -3.14 12.47
N TRP A 11 6.70 -3.48 12.26
CA TRP A 11 5.56 -2.59 12.42
C TRP A 11 5.47 -1.90 13.79
N PRO A 12 5.75 -2.57 14.93
CA PRO A 12 5.76 -1.90 16.23
C PRO A 12 6.74 -0.71 16.29
N SER A 13 7.92 -0.84 15.67
CA SER A 13 8.88 0.28 15.63
C SER A 13 8.41 1.41 14.72
N ILE A 14 7.79 1.09 13.59
CA ILE A 14 7.23 2.12 12.69
C ILE A 14 6.13 2.92 13.40
N LEU A 15 5.20 2.23 14.05
CA LEU A 15 4.07 2.86 14.73
C LEU A 15 4.48 3.65 15.97
N ALA A 16 5.56 3.24 16.65
CA ALA A 16 6.10 3.94 17.83
C ALA A 16 7.07 5.07 17.46
N ALA A 17 7.51 5.16 16.20
CA ALA A 17 8.47 6.18 15.79
C ALA A 17 7.85 7.59 15.89
N PRO A 18 8.55 8.55 16.52
CA PRO A 18 8.06 9.91 16.61
C PRO A 18 7.97 10.55 15.21
N LEU A 19 6.88 11.25 14.98
CA LEU A 19 6.72 12.05 13.77
C LEU A 19 7.42 13.39 13.95
N ASP A 20 8.17 13.81 12.94
CA ASP A 20 8.95 15.03 12.95
C ASP A 20 8.88 15.73 11.58
N GLU A 21 8.69 17.05 11.62
CA GLU A 21 8.58 17.93 10.44
C GLU A 21 9.93 18.55 10.09
N ARG A 22 10.88 17.75 9.61
CA ARG A 22 12.21 18.25 9.22
C ARG A 22 12.26 18.88 7.84
N ASN A 23 11.22 18.73 7.05
CA ASN A 23 11.19 19.21 5.66
C ASN A 23 9.77 19.49 5.17
N GLU A 24 9.66 19.88 3.92
CA GLU A 24 8.44 20.35 3.27
C GLU A 24 7.33 19.29 3.13
N ILE A 25 7.62 18.01 3.36
CA ILE A 25 6.60 16.96 3.24
C ILE A 25 5.77 16.73 4.51
N GLY A 26 6.04 17.50 5.58
CA GLY A 26 5.32 17.43 6.85
C GLY A 26 5.79 16.31 7.78
N ALA A 27 4.95 15.93 8.73
CA ALA A 27 5.29 15.01 9.82
C ALA A 27 5.44 13.56 9.35
N VAL A 28 6.67 13.03 9.38
CA VAL A 28 7.02 11.65 9.00
C VAL A 28 7.95 11.01 10.02
N ALA A 29 8.02 9.68 10.04
CA ALA A 29 8.86 8.92 10.95
C ALA A 29 10.30 8.81 10.42
N TRP A 30 11.24 9.58 10.95
CA TRP A 30 12.65 9.52 10.58
C TRP A 30 13.34 8.35 11.28
N ILE A 31 13.72 7.34 10.51
CA ILE A 31 14.44 6.15 10.99
C ILE A 31 15.96 6.26 10.81
N ALA A 32 16.42 7.20 9.99
CA ALA A 32 17.82 7.58 9.81
C ALA A 32 17.92 9.04 9.34
N GLU A 33 19.13 9.59 9.27
CA GLU A 33 19.37 10.98 8.88
C GLU A 33 18.66 11.38 7.57
N ARG A 34 18.61 10.46 6.59
CA ARG A 34 18.07 10.70 5.24
C ARG A 34 17.00 9.70 4.82
N ILE A 35 16.44 8.93 5.77
CA ILE A 35 15.40 7.93 5.50
C ILE A 35 14.22 8.16 6.43
N ALA A 36 13.07 8.40 5.85
CA ALA A 36 11.82 8.55 6.56
C ALA A 36 10.76 7.58 6.06
N VAL A 37 10.00 7.02 6.97
CA VAL A 37 8.83 6.20 6.69
C VAL A 37 7.61 7.09 6.65
N LEU A 38 6.83 6.97 5.59
CA LEU A 38 5.58 7.68 5.38
C LEU A 38 4.46 6.99 6.17
N PRO A 39 3.77 7.66 7.09
CA PRO A 39 2.61 7.10 7.76
C PRO A 39 1.48 6.76 6.77
N ARG A 40 0.61 5.85 7.15
CA ARG A 40 -0.62 5.57 6.38
C ARG A 40 -1.51 6.82 6.33
N GLY A 41 -1.96 7.16 5.13
CA GLY A 41 -2.74 8.37 4.88
C GLY A 41 -1.92 9.66 4.87
N HIS A 42 -0.59 9.59 4.98
CA HIS A 42 0.25 10.78 4.87
C HIS A 42 0.18 11.37 3.47
N ARG A 43 -0.08 12.68 3.41
CA ARG A 43 -0.19 13.44 2.16
C ARG A 43 0.89 14.51 2.08
N PHE A 44 1.47 14.66 0.90
CA PHE A 44 2.49 15.65 0.64
C PHE A 44 2.50 16.06 -0.83
N THR A 45 3.26 17.09 -1.17
CA THR A 45 3.41 17.59 -2.53
C THR A 45 4.90 17.65 -2.90
N ILE A 46 5.24 17.24 -4.10
CA ILE A 46 6.58 17.44 -4.70
C ILE A 46 6.36 18.11 -6.05
N GLY A 47 6.88 19.32 -6.20
CA GLY A 47 6.61 20.15 -7.37
C GLY A 47 5.10 20.46 -7.47
N ASP A 48 4.51 20.11 -8.60
CA ASP A 48 3.08 20.30 -8.88
C ASP A 48 2.23 19.03 -8.63
N ARG A 49 2.82 17.97 -8.04
CA ARG A 49 2.18 16.67 -7.84
C ARG A 49 1.85 16.42 -6.38
N SER A 50 0.62 15.96 -6.17
CA SER A 50 0.12 15.51 -4.87
C SER A 50 0.29 14.00 -4.70
N PHE A 51 0.71 13.59 -3.51
CA PHE A 51 0.98 12.20 -3.13
C PHE A 51 0.17 11.83 -1.91
N VAL A 52 -0.20 10.56 -1.82
CA VAL A 52 -0.70 9.94 -0.59
C VAL A 52 -0.06 8.56 -0.42
N SER A 53 0.33 8.23 0.81
CA SER A 53 0.94 6.94 1.17
C SER A 53 -0.05 6.03 1.87
N LEU A 54 -0.10 4.75 1.47
CA LEU A 54 -0.86 3.68 2.13
C LEU A 54 -0.03 2.40 2.12
N GLY A 55 0.92 2.31 3.04
CA GLY A 55 1.79 1.15 3.20
C GLY A 55 1.13 -0.02 3.93
N GLY A 56 1.77 -1.18 3.82
CA GLY A 56 1.33 -2.44 4.40
C GLY A 56 0.68 -3.37 3.38
N ALA A 57 0.74 -4.65 3.67
CA ALA A 57 0.08 -5.72 2.94
C ALA A 57 -0.05 -6.95 3.84
N PRO A 58 -1.05 -7.82 3.63
CA PRO A 58 -1.13 -9.09 4.33
C PRO A 58 -0.05 -10.06 3.84
N SER A 59 0.81 -10.55 4.74
CA SER A 59 1.81 -11.56 4.41
C SER A 59 1.15 -12.89 4.06
N ILE A 60 1.36 -13.36 2.83
CA ILE A 60 0.84 -14.64 2.34
C ILE A 60 1.50 -15.83 3.08
N ASP A 61 2.69 -15.63 3.60
CA ASP A 61 3.49 -16.62 4.34
C ASP A 61 3.36 -16.51 5.87
N ARG A 62 2.39 -15.73 6.39
CA ARG A 62 2.22 -15.47 7.84
C ARG A 62 2.15 -16.73 8.70
N GLU A 63 1.57 -17.83 8.17
CA GLU A 63 1.47 -19.10 8.91
C GLU A 63 2.82 -19.83 9.05
N LEU A 64 3.85 -19.42 8.31
CA LEU A 64 5.23 -19.89 8.40
C LEU A 64 6.09 -19.00 9.30
N ARG A 65 5.52 -17.94 9.87
CA ARG A 65 6.19 -16.91 10.67
C ARG A 65 5.73 -16.95 12.12
N VAL A 66 6.50 -16.33 12.99
CA VAL A 66 6.23 -16.22 14.43
C VAL A 66 5.75 -14.81 14.76
N ARG A 67 4.51 -14.72 15.26
CA ARG A 67 3.93 -13.44 15.68
C ARG A 67 4.79 -12.77 16.75
N GLY A 68 5.11 -11.49 16.54
CA GLY A 68 5.92 -10.69 17.46
C GLY A 68 7.43 -10.91 17.32
N VAL A 69 7.87 -11.73 16.36
CA VAL A 69 9.29 -11.99 16.07
C VAL A 69 9.62 -11.58 14.63
N ASP A 70 8.87 -12.10 13.66
CA ASP A 70 9.08 -11.84 12.23
C ASP A 70 7.77 -11.61 11.47
N TRP A 71 6.64 -11.53 12.18
CA TRP A 71 5.33 -11.16 11.66
C TRP A 71 4.52 -10.37 12.68
N TRP A 72 3.85 -9.34 12.22
CA TRP A 72 2.99 -8.45 13.01
C TRP A 72 1.66 -8.22 12.30
N PRO A 73 0.51 -8.39 12.98
CA PRO A 73 -0.81 -8.16 12.38
C PRO A 73 -1.02 -6.71 11.91
N GLU A 74 -0.25 -5.78 12.43
CA GLU A 74 -0.25 -4.36 12.06
C GLU A 74 0.25 -4.12 10.62
N GLU A 75 0.81 -5.14 9.94
CA GLU A 75 1.10 -5.07 8.51
C GLU A 75 -0.15 -4.84 7.66
N MET A 76 -1.30 -5.37 8.14
CA MET A 76 -2.60 -5.22 7.49
C MET A 76 -3.11 -3.79 7.64
N ILE A 77 -3.57 -3.20 6.55
CA ILE A 77 -4.29 -1.93 6.59
C ILE A 77 -5.69 -2.13 7.19
N THR A 78 -6.27 -1.07 7.73
CA THR A 78 -7.59 -1.08 8.36
C THR A 78 -8.59 -0.21 7.62
N ASP A 79 -9.88 -0.36 7.95
CA ASP A 79 -10.94 0.54 7.45
C ASP A 79 -10.66 2.00 7.84
N GLU A 80 -10.05 2.25 9.00
CA GLU A 80 -9.67 3.60 9.44
C GLU A 80 -8.55 4.18 8.58
N ASP A 81 -7.58 3.36 8.17
CA ASP A 81 -6.52 3.78 7.23
C ASP A 81 -7.13 4.17 5.88
N VAL A 82 -8.07 3.37 5.36
CA VAL A 82 -8.80 3.65 4.12
C VAL A 82 -9.64 4.92 4.27
N ALA A 83 -10.38 5.07 5.36
CA ALA A 83 -11.18 6.27 5.63
C ALA A 83 -10.32 7.54 5.69
N LYS A 84 -9.14 7.46 6.33
CA LYS A 84 -8.17 8.56 6.39
C LYS A 84 -7.66 8.96 5.01
N VAL A 85 -7.33 7.97 4.17
CA VAL A 85 -6.90 8.21 2.78
C VAL A 85 -8.03 8.83 1.96
N ALA A 86 -9.26 8.30 2.10
CA ALA A 86 -10.45 8.75 1.38
C ALA A 86 -10.85 10.18 1.76
N ALA A 87 -10.76 10.55 3.04
CA ALA A 87 -11.13 11.88 3.53
C ALA A 87 -10.31 13.01 2.87
N GLY A 88 -9.07 12.73 2.46
CA GLY A 88 -8.23 13.69 1.74
C GLY A 88 -8.56 13.82 0.24
N GLY A 89 -9.46 12.99 -0.30
CA GLY A 89 -9.88 13.02 -1.69
C GLY A 89 -8.77 12.68 -2.69
N TYR A 90 -8.82 13.30 -3.85
CA TYR A 90 -7.88 13.07 -4.95
C TYR A 90 -6.41 13.30 -4.56
N ALA A 91 -5.53 12.47 -5.12
CA ALA A 91 -4.08 12.71 -5.20
C ALA A 91 -3.58 12.25 -6.59
N ASP A 92 -2.54 12.90 -7.12
CA ASP A 92 -1.95 12.48 -8.40
C ASP A 92 -1.34 11.08 -8.30
N VAL A 93 -0.73 10.76 -7.16
CA VAL A 93 -0.03 9.51 -6.92
C VAL A 93 -0.48 8.88 -5.60
N LEU A 94 -0.95 7.64 -5.67
CA LEU A 94 -1.14 6.77 -4.51
C LEU A 94 0.04 5.80 -4.44
N LEU A 95 0.88 5.98 -3.41
CA LEU A 95 1.98 5.07 -3.07
C LEU A 95 1.45 3.99 -2.15
N ALA A 96 1.37 2.78 -2.65
CA ALA A 96 0.91 1.62 -1.92
C ALA A 96 2.02 0.56 -1.79
N HIS A 97 1.79 -0.50 -1.02
CA HIS A 97 2.64 -1.68 -1.06
C HIS A 97 1.92 -2.85 -1.73
N ASP A 98 0.64 -3.07 -1.41
CA ASP A 98 -0.18 -4.11 -2.02
C ASP A 98 -0.91 -3.60 -3.28
N ALA A 99 -1.34 -4.53 -4.13
CA ALA A 99 -2.22 -4.27 -5.25
C ALA A 99 -3.69 -4.18 -4.78
N PRO A 100 -4.58 -3.52 -5.54
CA PRO A 100 -6.02 -3.69 -5.37
C PRO A 100 -6.48 -5.07 -5.87
N ASP A 101 -7.74 -5.42 -5.67
CA ASP A 101 -8.32 -6.66 -6.17
C ASP A 101 -8.79 -6.55 -7.64
N ALA A 102 -9.07 -7.68 -8.28
CA ALA A 102 -9.62 -7.68 -9.64
C ALA A 102 -10.95 -6.90 -9.69
N PRO A 103 -11.23 -6.18 -10.79
CA PRO A 103 -10.47 -6.10 -12.04
C PRO A 103 -9.38 -5.01 -12.06
N TRP A 104 -9.02 -4.44 -10.91
CA TRP A 104 -8.15 -3.27 -10.77
C TRP A 104 -6.67 -3.65 -10.62
N GLN A 105 -6.22 -4.75 -11.24
CA GLN A 105 -4.86 -5.27 -11.15
C GLN A 105 -4.12 -5.16 -12.47
N THR A 106 -2.78 -5.19 -12.41
CA THR A 106 -1.99 -5.47 -13.61
C THR A 106 -2.18 -6.92 -14.05
N GLY A 107 -1.91 -7.21 -15.32
CA GLY A 107 -2.08 -8.56 -15.86
C GLY A 107 -1.23 -9.62 -15.16
N ALA A 108 -0.01 -9.26 -14.74
CA ALA A 108 0.88 -10.16 -14.02
C ALA A 108 0.35 -10.48 -12.61
N VAL A 109 -0.11 -9.47 -11.86
CA VAL A 109 -0.70 -9.66 -10.52
C VAL A 109 -1.98 -10.49 -10.61
N ALA A 110 -2.88 -10.16 -11.53
CA ALA A 110 -4.12 -10.92 -11.75
C ALA A 110 -3.84 -12.41 -12.02
N ARG A 111 -2.81 -12.70 -12.82
CA ARG A 111 -2.37 -14.07 -13.08
C ARG A 111 -1.86 -14.76 -11.83
N ILE A 112 -1.01 -14.12 -11.02
CA ILE A 112 -0.52 -14.67 -9.75
C ILE A 112 -1.69 -14.99 -8.81
N CYS A 113 -2.62 -14.07 -8.63
CA CYS A 113 -3.80 -14.27 -7.77
C CYS A 113 -4.71 -15.41 -8.27
N ALA A 114 -4.86 -15.56 -9.59
CA ALA A 114 -5.72 -16.59 -10.18
C ALA A 114 -5.09 -17.98 -10.18
N THR A 115 -3.77 -18.08 -10.42
CA THR A 115 -3.08 -19.38 -10.57
C THR A 115 -2.47 -19.90 -9.29
N ASP A 116 -2.29 -19.04 -8.28
CA ASP A 116 -1.67 -19.38 -7.00
C ASP A 116 -0.40 -20.25 -7.17
N PRO A 117 0.67 -19.73 -7.79
CA PRO A 117 1.86 -20.52 -8.09
C PRO A 117 2.58 -21.04 -6.84
N GLY A 118 2.31 -20.45 -5.68
CA GLY A 118 2.84 -20.90 -4.39
C GLY A 118 2.04 -22.03 -3.74
N GLY A 119 0.83 -22.33 -4.22
CA GLY A 119 -0.04 -23.36 -3.66
C GLY A 119 -0.45 -23.06 -2.21
N TRP A 120 -0.73 -21.80 -1.91
CA TRP A 120 -0.99 -21.32 -0.55
C TRP A 120 -2.31 -21.82 0.02
N PRO A 121 -2.39 -22.12 1.33
CA PRO A 121 -3.65 -22.47 1.98
C PRO A 121 -4.76 -21.44 1.76
N HIS A 122 -6.00 -21.92 1.71
CA HIS A 122 -7.16 -21.03 1.51
C HIS A 122 -7.25 -19.91 2.56
N SER A 123 -6.91 -20.20 3.82
CA SER A 123 -6.91 -19.23 4.93
C SER A 123 -6.03 -18.01 4.65
N VAL A 124 -4.79 -18.22 4.18
CA VAL A 124 -3.87 -17.11 3.89
C VAL A 124 -4.24 -16.38 2.61
N ARG A 125 -4.79 -17.07 1.62
CA ARG A 125 -5.31 -16.43 0.39
C ARG A 125 -6.52 -15.54 0.69
N THR A 126 -7.40 -15.95 1.58
CA THR A 126 -8.53 -15.13 2.05
C THR A 126 -8.03 -13.90 2.81
N TYR A 127 -7.00 -14.07 3.65
CA TYR A 127 -6.37 -12.95 4.36
C TYR A 127 -5.74 -11.95 3.37
N ALA A 128 -5.01 -12.44 2.38
CA ALA A 128 -4.44 -11.60 1.33
C ALA A 128 -5.53 -10.88 0.51
N ALA A 129 -6.63 -11.56 0.18
CA ALA A 129 -7.74 -10.96 -0.54
C ALA A 129 -8.41 -9.83 0.26
N ALA A 130 -8.54 -9.96 1.58
CA ALA A 130 -9.10 -8.91 2.42
C ALA A 130 -8.27 -7.60 2.34
N GLY A 131 -6.92 -7.70 2.34
CA GLY A 131 -6.05 -6.53 2.14
C GLY A 131 -6.25 -5.88 0.78
N ARG A 132 -6.30 -6.67 -0.29
CA ARG A 132 -6.57 -6.15 -1.64
C ARG A 132 -7.93 -5.46 -1.76
N THR A 133 -8.95 -5.95 -1.06
CA THR A 133 -10.27 -5.31 -1.02
C THR A 133 -10.15 -3.89 -0.45
N LEU A 134 -9.47 -3.72 0.69
CA LEU A 134 -9.23 -2.41 1.29
C LEU A 134 -8.39 -1.49 0.38
N MET A 135 -7.39 -2.05 -0.31
CA MET A 135 -6.62 -1.28 -1.31
C MET A 135 -7.48 -0.86 -2.51
N THR A 136 -8.47 -1.68 -2.90
CA THR A 136 -9.43 -1.32 -3.94
C THR A 136 -10.30 -0.14 -3.50
N GLU A 137 -10.79 -0.15 -2.27
CA GLU A 137 -11.57 0.95 -1.69
C GLU A 137 -10.77 2.25 -1.68
N ALA A 138 -9.50 2.19 -1.26
CA ALA A 138 -8.59 3.34 -1.29
C ALA A 138 -8.34 3.86 -2.71
N LEU A 139 -8.07 2.97 -3.68
CA LEU A 139 -7.92 3.33 -5.10
C LEU A 139 -9.16 4.07 -5.62
N LEU A 140 -10.35 3.52 -5.38
CA LEU A 140 -11.61 4.07 -5.87
C LEU A 140 -11.99 5.38 -5.18
N ALA A 141 -11.60 5.57 -3.93
CA ALA A 141 -11.82 6.82 -3.19
C ALA A 141 -10.87 7.93 -3.64
N VAL A 142 -9.58 7.63 -3.81
CA VAL A 142 -8.55 8.61 -4.22
C VAL A 142 -8.63 8.92 -5.70
N GLN A 143 -8.91 7.93 -6.54
CA GLN A 143 -8.92 8.07 -8.01
C GLN A 143 -7.61 8.66 -8.57
N PRO A 144 -6.44 8.11 -8.23
CA PRO A 144 -5.16 8.70 -8.58
C PRO A 144 -4.87 8.60 -10.09
N ARG A 145 -3.98 9.45 -10.58
CA ARG A 145 -3.41 9.32 -11.91
C ARG A 145 -2.38 8.17 -12.00
N PHE A 146 -1.67 7.94 -10.90
CA PHE A 146 -0.71 6.84 -10.76
C PHE A 146 -0.97 6.07 -9.47
N TYR A 147 -1.07 4.75 -9.58
CA TYR A 147 -1.04 3.81 -8.46
C TYR A 147 0.26 3.02 -8.54
N VAL A 148 1.13 3.20 -7.56
CA VAL A 148 2.46 2.56 -7.54
C VAL A 148 2.51 1.57 -6.38
N HIS A 149 2.83 0.31 -6.69
CA HIS A 149 2.92 -0.73 -5.66
C HIS A 149 4.07 -1.72 -5.91
N GLY A 150 4.32 -2.60 -4.94
CA GLY A 150 5.29 -3.68 -5.01
C GLY A 150 4.67 -5.03 -4.68
N HIS A 151 5.16 -5.69 -3.63
CA HIS A 151 4.65 -6.91 -2.99
C HIS A 151 4.74 -8.20 -3.82
N TYR A 152 4.36 -8.17 -5.09
CA TYR A 152 4.26 -9.36 -5.96
C TYR A 152 5.57 -9.74 -6.66
N HIS A 153 6.62 -8.95 -6.51
CA HIS A 153 7.95 -9.18 -7.11
C HIS A 153 7.91 -9.37 -8.64
N VAL A 154 6.99 -8.67 -9.30
CA VAL A 154 6.88 -8.64 -10.76
C VAL A 154 6.86 -7.20 -11.25
N ALA A 155 7.48 -6.96 -12.38
CA ALA A 155 7.39 -5.67 -13.06
C ALA A 155 6.27 -5.76 -14.10
N ASP A 156 5.25 -4.92 -13.94
CA ASP A 156 4.15 -4.84 -14.90
C ASP A 156 3.54 -3.43 -14.87
N ARG A 157 2.82 -3.09 -15.92
CA ARG A 157 2.16 -1.80 -16.04
C ARG A 157 0.86 -1.93 -16.82
N THR A 158 -0.18 -1.25 -16.34
CA THR A 158 -1.46 -1.17 -17.06
C THR A 158 -2.08 0.21 -16.90
N THR A 159 -3.00 0.56 -17.79
CA THR A 159 -3.86 1.73 -17.61
C THR A 159 -5.27 1.27 -17.35
N LEU A 160 -5.82 1.72 -16.24
CA LEU A 160 -7.18 1.45 -15.80
C LEU A 160 -8.06 2.67 -16.07
N ILE A 161 -9.31 2.42 -16.38
CA ILE A 161 -10.33 3.48 -16.44
C ILE A 161 -11.15 3.43 -15.17
N LEU A 162 -10.97 4.43 -14.34
CA LEU A 162 -11.72 4.60 -13.08
C LEU A 162 -13.05 5.33 -13.34
N ALA A 163 -13.75 5.69 -12.26
CA ALA A 163 -15.01 6.40 -12.35
C ALA A 163 -14.89 7.71 -13.15
N ARG A 164 -15.94 8.06 -13.89
CA ARG A 164 -16.03 9.25 -14.75
C ARG A 164 -14.98 9.30 -15.87
N GLY A 165 -14.47 8.11 -16.29
CA GLY A 165 -13.48 8.02 -17.38
C GLY A 165 -12.07 8.48 -17.01
N ARG A 166 -11.76 8.58 -15.71
CA ARG A 166 -10.43 8.97 -15.25
C ARG A 166 -9.42 7.85 -15.48
N GLU A 167 -8.33 8.16 -16.15
CA GLU A 167 -7.23 7.21 -16.36
C GLU A 167 -6.33 7.12 -15.12
N CYS A 168 -5.99 5.89 -14.75
CA CYS A 168 -5.01 5.56 -13.72
C CYS A 168 -3.96 4.62 -14.30
N THR A 169 -2.71 5.03 -14.29
CA THR A 169 -1.59 4.13 -14.59
C THR A 169 -1.19 3.40 -13.33
N MET A 170 -1.30 2.07 -13.36
CA MET A 170 -0.81 1.17 -12.32
C MET A 170 0.57 0.64 -12.69
N ILE A 171 1.48 0.65 -11.72
CA ILE A 171 2.89 0.23 -11.86
C ILE A 171 3.27 -0.63 -10.68
#